data_a97937060f31d316e1af46a1e9cc2ec0
#
_entry.id   a97937060f31d316e1af46a1e9cc2ec0
#
_cell.length_a   1.000
_cell.length_b   1.000
_cell.length_c   1.000
_cell.angle_alpha   90.00
_cell.angle_beta   90.00
_cell.angle_gamma   90.00
#
_symmetry.space_group_name_H-M   'P 1'
#
loop_
_entity.id
_entity.type
_entity.pdbx_description
1 polymer ?
#
loop_
_entity_poly.entity_id
_entity_poly.type
_entity_poly.pdbx_seq_one_letter_code
_entity_poly.pdbx_strand_id
1 'polypeptide(L)'
;GVFGRIIDENYNRSGEEFLINTLTTSHQSKAFVASLSDGTFMVVWSGGDGSSQGQVFSSSAVKIGEQFEIGPWFNQEAYIIGTTDNKFMVVRGQNNQDSGILSVYDATGNLLIDDVVLTTAGKNLEIRIAEVGDNRFVASWFDSNNSVGSEIYGRIIDGSGESISADLQFNSTALYNQQAPEVVGLKDGNFAVVWQSDTDGTETYDIIARLFDREGDAITDEIIINEITLGEQTKPSIATSSSDEIVIAWQTNETGVNEVLYQTLDFDGRLKSGNKKLSIDDNGEFVGGEDVTLTTSEDGHIVAAWDDQTGNIYAKNINENTETEINSALLTVSTAAEGASDRTSIAALP
;
A
#
# COMPACT_ATOMS: atom_id res chain seq x y z
N GLY A 1 2.43 -5.30 20.31
CA GLY A 1 1.01 -5.36 19.95
C GLY A 1 0.74 -4.52 18.72
N VAL A 2 -0.38 -4.77 18.07
CA VAL A 2 -0.91 -3.95 16.96
C VAL A 2 -2.01 -3.07 17.53
N PHE A 3 -1.92 -1.78 17.24
CA PHE A 3 -2.87 -0.78 17.74
C PHE A 3 -3.53 -0.06 16.58
N GLY A 4 -4.73 0.46 16.81
CA GLY A 4 -5.51 1.23 15.86
C GLY A 4 -6.05 2.50 16.49
N ARG A 5 -6.31 3.50 15.66
CA ARG A 5 -6.98 4.75 16.04
C ARG A 5 -7.93 5.17 14.93
N ILE A 6 -9.12 5.59 15.31
CA ILE A 6 -10.08 6.18 14.37
C ILE A 6 -9.78 7.67 14.24
N ILE A 7 -9.82 8.16 13.00
CA ILE A 7 -9.75 9.58 12.66
C ILE A 7 -11.11 9.96 12.07
N ASP A 8 -11.71 11.05 12.49
CA ASP A 8 -13.01 11.51 12.01
C ASP A 8 -12.92 12.23 10.64
N GLU A 9 -14.04 12.54 10.05
CA GLU A 9 -14.16 13.25 8.76
C GLU A 9 -13.51 14.65 8.75
N ASN A 10 -13.26 15.24 9.92
CA ASN A 10 -12.56 16.51 10.06
C ASN A 10 -11.06 16.32 10.36
N TYR A 11 -10.55 15.11 10.18
CA TYR A 11 -9.16 14.72 10.44
C TYR A 11 -8.73 14.94 11.91
N ASN A 12 -9.64 14.71 12.88
CA ASN A 12 -9.33 14.70 14.29
C ASN A 12 -9.31 13.27 14.83
N ARG A 13 -8.56 13.05 15.90
CA ARG A 13 -8.61 11.78 16.62
C ARG A 13 -10.02 11.55 17.18
N SER A 14 -10.64 10.45 16.81
CA SER A 14 -11.93 10.01 17.32
C SER A 14 -11.73 8.87 18.32
N GLY A 15 -11.87 9.17 19.59
CA GLY A 15 -11.66 8.19 20.67
C GLY A 15 -10.19 7.94 21.01
N GLU A 16 -10.00 6.94 21.86
CA GLU A 16 -8.68 6.49 22.30
C GLU A 16 -8.11 5.45 21.32
N GLU A 17 -6.81 5.21 21.43
CA GLU A 17 -6.15 4.08 20.77
C GLU A 17 -6.69 2.76 21.31
N PHE A 18 -6.87 1.78 20.44
CA PHE A 18 -7.40 0.45 20.81
C PHE A 18 -6.49 -0.68 20.35
N LEU A 19 -6.41 -1.73 21.17
CA LEU A 19 -5.63 -2.92 20.86
C LEU A 19 -6.37 -3.81 19.85
N ILE A 20 -5.73 -4.09 18.73
CA ILE A 20 -6.26 -4.92 17.65
C ILE A 20 -6.11 -6.39 17.98
N ASN A 21 -4.88 -6.85 18.22
CA ASN A 21 -4.60 -8.26 18.50
C ASN A 21 -5.07 -8.69 19.90
N THR A 22 -5.53 -9.94 20.00
CA THR A 22 -5.94 -10.54 21.29
C THR A 22 -4.77 -11.30 21.93
N LEU A 23 -3.96 -11.98 21.11
CA LEU A 23 -2.75 -12.67 21.56
C LEU A 23 -1.60 -11.66 21.62
N THR A 24 -1.14 -11.37 22.84
CA THR A 24 -0.07 -10.39 23.09
C THR A 24 1.30 -11.02 23.35
N THR A 25 1.39 -12.34 23.25
CA THR A 25 2.65 -13.09 23.35
C THR A 25 3.42 -12.99 22.04
N SER A 26 4.72 -12.77 22.12
CA SER A 26 5.61 -12.58 20.97
C SER A 26 5.47 -11.22 20.25
N HIS A 27 6.35 -10.97 19.29
CA HIS A 27 6.37 -9.73 18.51
C HIS A 27 5.22 -9.73 17.47
N GLN A 28 4.53 -8.61 17.34
CA GLN A 28 3.45 -8.39 16.35
C GLN A 28 3.87 -7.19 15.52
N SER A 29 3.86 -7.29 14.20
CA SER A 29 4.35 -6.24 13.30
C SER A 29 3.69 -6.29 11.93
N LYS A 30 3.98 -5.30 11.10
CA LYS A 30 3.60 -5.27 9.68
C LYS A 30 2.10 -5.43 9.47
N ALA A 31 1.33 -4.53 10.08
CA ALA A 31 -0.11 -4.53 9.98
C ALA A 31 -0.58 -3.79 8.72
N PHE A 32 -1.60 -4.35 8.07
CA PHE A 32 -2.36 -3.69 7.02
C PHE A 32 -3.84 -3.70 7.35
N VAL A 33 -4.55 -2.67 6.91
CA VAL A 33 -5.98 -2.50 7.13
C VAL A 33 -6.69 -2.24 5.81
N ALA A 34 -7.88 -2.80 5.67
CA ALA A 34 -8.81 -2.47 4.59
C ALA A 34 -10.23 -2.39 5.12
N SER A 35 -11.05 -1.57 4.47
CA SER A 35 -12.46 -1.33 4.80
C SER A 35 -13.39 -1.80 3.70
N LEU A 36 -14.64 -2.03 4.06
CA LEU A 36 -15.74 -2.32 3.15
C LEU A 36 -16.73 -1.15 3.13
N SER A 37 -17.61 -1.14 2.14
CA SER A 37 -18.59 -0.06 1.94
C SER A 37 -19.62 0.09 3.07
N ASP A 38 -19.76 -0.90 3.96
CA ASP A 38 -20.62 -0.85 5.16
C ASP A 38 -19.89 -0.32 6.41
N GLY A 39 -18.62 0.09 6.27
CA GLY A 39 -17.75 0.54 7.35
C GLY A 39 -17.10 -0.57 8.16
N THR A 40 -17.38 -1.84 7.85
CA THR A 40 -16.63 -2.96 8.41
C THR A 40 -15.19 -2.88 7.92
N PHE A 41 -14.21 -3.15 8.79
CA PHE A 41 -12.80 -3.21 8.39
C PHE A 41 -12.10 -4.43 8.97
N MET A 42 -11.08 -4.88 8.27
CA MET A 42 -10.24 -6.00 8.70
C MET A 42 -8.79 -5.55 8.77
N VAL A 43 -8.13 -5.93 9.84
CA VAL A 43 -6.68 -5.75 10.01
C VAL A 43 -6.01 -7.11 9.89
N VAL A 44 -4.94 -7.18 9.14
CA VAL A 44 -4.04 -8.34 9.02
C VAL A 44 -2.66 -7.96 9.51
N TRP A 45 -1.94 -8.88 10.15
CA TRP A 45 -0.59 -8.60 10.67
C TRP A 45 0.24 -9.87 10.77
N SER A 46 1.55 -9.68 10.91
CA SER A 46 2.49 -10.76 11.18
C SER A 46 2.50 -11.10 12.67
N GLY A 47 2.14 -12.32 13.02
CA GLY A 47 2.25 -12.86 14.36
C GLY A 47 3.68 -13.35 14.67
N GLY A 48 4.12 -13.16 15.90
CA GLY A 48 5.47 -13.59 16.32
C GLY A 48 5.66 -15.11 16.46
N ASP A 49 4.62 -15.88 16.18
CA ASP A 49 4.62 -17.34 16.12
C ASP A 49 4.89 -17.90 14.71
N GLY A 50 5.10 -17.04 13.73
CA GLY A 50 5.34 -17.41 12.34
C GLY A 50 4.05 -17.55 11.51
N SER A 51 2.92 -17.01 11.98
CA SER A 51 1.65 -16.95 11.27
C SER A 51 1.24 -15.53 10.90
N SER A 52 0.44 -15.37 9.86
CA SER A 52 -0.33 -14.15 9.59
C SER A 52 -1.68 -14.28 10.29
N GLN A 53 -2.10 -13.20 10.94
CA GLN A 53 -3.33 -13.14 11.74
C GLN A 53 -4.29 -12.11 11.16
N GLY A 54 -5.59 -12.29 11.40
CA GLY A 54 -6.65 -11.38 11.00
C GLY A 54 -7.66 -11.11 12.13
N GLN A 55 -8.24 -9.93 12.13
CA GLN A 55 -9.36 -9.55 13.01
C GLN A 55 -10.26 -8.56 12.28
N VAL A 56 -11.55 -8.85 12.29
CA VAL A 56 -12.58 -7.96 11.72
C VAL A 56 -13.18 -7.07 12.80
N PHE A 57 -13.55 -5.85 12.40
CA PHE A 57 -14.15 -4.83 13.26
C PHE A 57 -15.34 -4.17 12.58
N SER A 58 -16.29 -3.70 13.37
CA SER A 58 -17.30 -2.74 12.91
C SER A 58 -16.71 -1.34 12.71
N SER A 59 -17.44 -0.45 12.05
CA SER A 59 -17.09 0.97 11.90
C SER A 59 -16.82 1.71 13.23
N SER A 60 -17.33 1.20 14.34
CA SER A 60 -17.09 1.72 15.69
C SER A 60 -15.91 1.03 16.41
N ALA A 61 -15.04 0.34 15.67
CA ALA A 61 -13.90 -0.42 16.19
C ALA A 61 -14.26 -1.51 17.21
N VAL A 62 -15.46 -2.08 17.13
CA VAL A 62 -15.87 -3.24 17.94
C VAL A 62 -15.50 -4.51 17.18
N LYS A 63 -14.81 -5.45 17.83
CA LYS A 63 -14.41 -6.73 17.23
C LYS A 63 -15.64 -7.53 16.80
N ILE A 64 -15.58 -8.05 15.56
CA ILE A 64 -16.55 -9.00 15.00
C ILE A 64 -15.86 -10.36 14.95
N GLY A 65 -16.41 -11.34 15.64
CA GLY A 65 -15.79 -12.66 15.76
C GLY A 65 -14.50 -12.66 16.59
N GLU A 66 -13.79 -13.76 16.52
CA GLU A 66 -12.50 -13.95 17.18
C GLU A 66 -11.35 -13.63 16.20
N GLN A 67 -10.16 -13.35 16.74
CA GLN A 67 -8.92 -13.33 15.96
C GLN A 67 -8.71 -14.71 15.33
N PHE A 68 -8.28 -14.74 14.07
CA PHE A 68 -8.07 -15.98 13.33
C PHE A 68 -6.74 -15.98 12.58
N GLU A 69 -6.24 -17.18 12.32
CA GLU A 69 -5.06 -17.39 11.51
C GLU A 69 -5.41 -17.31 10.01
N ILE A 70 -4.67 -16.49 9.25
CA ILE A 70 -4.76 -16.41 7.79
C ILE A 70 -3.89 -17.49 7.16
N GLY A 71 -2.76 -17.80 7.79
CA GLY A 71 -1.83 -18.82 7.35
C GLY A 71 -0.40 -18.55 7.77
N PRO A 72 0.54 -19.43 7.40
CA PRO A 72 1.93 -19.29 7.82
C PRO A 72 2.56 -18.00 7.25
N TRP A 73 3.30 -17.30 8.10
CA TRP A 73 4.09 -16.13 7.75
C TRP A 73 5.56 -16.53 7.55
N PHE A 74 6.12 -16.19 6.40
CA PHE A 74 7.48 -16.57 6.03
C PHE A 74 8.30 -15.33 5.65
N ASN A 75 8.44 -14.35 6.55
CA ASN A 75 9.10 -13.07 6.31
C ASN A 75 8.47 -12.21 5.21
N GLN A 76 7.29 -12.58 4.74
CA GLN A 76 6.53 -11.81 3.76
C GLN A 76 5.23 -11.28 4.37
N GLU A 77 4.91 -10.06 4.03
CA GLU A 77 3.75 -9.36 4.56
C GLU A 77 2.48 -9.93 3.94
N ALA A 78 1.43 -10.11 4.74
CA ALA A 78 0.10 -10.28 4.20
C ALA A 78 -0.45 -8.88 3.86
N TYR A 79 -0.92 -8.67 2.65
CA TYR A 79 -1.56 -7.44 2.21
C TYR A 79 -3.05 -7.67 1.98
N ILE A 80 -3.87 -6.67 2.25
CA ILE A 80 -5.32 -6.79 2.22
C ILE A 80 -5.96 -5.63 1.46
N ILE A 81 -7.03 -5.93 0.71
CA ILE A 81 -7.95 -4.93 0.18
C ILE A 81 -9.39 -5.28 0.53
N GLY A 82 -10.25 -4.27 0.63
CA GLY A 82 -11.70 -4.41 0.57
C GLY A 82 -12.17 -4.32 -0.87
N THR A 83 -13.16 -5.11 -1.24
CA THR A 83 -13.70 -5.16 -2.61
C THR A 83 -15.06 -4.47 -2.69
N THR A 84 -15.42 -4.01 -3.87
CA THR A 84 -16.73 -3.37 -4.12
C THR A 84 -17.91 -4.30 -3.93
N ASP A 85 -17.72 -5.63 -3.99
CA ASP A 85 -18.73 -6.65 -3.68
C ASP A 85 -18.72 -7.10 -2.19
N ASN A 86 -18.10 -6.28 -1.34
CA ASN A 86 -18.15 -6.39 0.12
C ASN A 86 -17.44 -7.63 0.68
N LYS A 87 -16.26 -7.93 0.19
CA LYS A 87 -15.35 -8.98 0.64
C LYS A 87 -13.97 -8.42 0.96
N PHE A 88 -13.18 -9.19 1.68
CA PHE A 88 -11.76 -8.93 1.87
C PHE A 88 -10.94 -9.91 1.03
N MET A 89 -10.00 -9.39 0.26
CA MET A 89 -8.97 -10.18 -0.41
C MET A 89 -7.65 -10.00 0.30
N VAL A 90 -7.03 -11.11 0.68
CA VAL A 90 -5.73 -11.14 1.34
C VAL A 90 -4.74 -11.87 0.46
N VAL A 91 -3.63 -11.20 0.10
CA VAL A 91 -2.52 -11.81 -0.62
C VAL A 91 -1.30 -11.93 0.29
N ARG A 92 -0.56 -13.02 0.17
CA ARG A 92 0.64 -13.30 0.94
C ARG A 92 1.62 -14.18 0.19
N GLY A 93 2.88 -14.14 0.53
CA GLY A 93 3.88 -15.08 0.02
C GLY A 93 3.85 -16.43 0.73
N GLN A 94 4.20 -17.51 0.04
CA GLN A 94 4.34 -18.85 0.58
C GLN A 94 5.78 -19.36 0.40
N ASN A 95 6.51 -19.49 1.49
CA ASN A 95 7.98 -19.68 1.49
C ASN A 95 8.48 -21.01 0.92
N ASN A 96 7.70 -22.08 0.99
CA ASN A 96 8.18 -23.41 0.56
C ASN A 96 8.00 -23.67 -0.94
N GLN A 97 7.36 -22.76 -1.67
CA GLN A 97 7.04 -22.90 -3.09
C GLN A 97 7.34 -21.64 -3.90
N ASP A 98 7.92 -20.60 -3.27
CA ASP A 98 8.17 -19.30 -3.89
C ASP A 98 6.91 -18.78 -4.64
N SER A 99 5.74 -18.96 -4.02
CA SER A 99 4.43 -18.68 -4.61
C SER A 99 3.73 -17.54 -3.87
N GLY A 100 3.01 -16.71 -4.61
CA GLY A 100 2.02 -15.81 -4.06
C GLY A 100 0.66 -16.50 -4.01
N ILE A 101 -0.06 -16.31 -2.94
CA ILE A 101 -1.38 -16.89 -2.71
C ILE A 101 -2.41 -15.83 -2.33
N LEU A 102 -3.66 -16.09 -2.71
CA LEU A 102 -4.83 -15.29 -2.41
C LEU A 102 -5.80 -16.10 -1.56
N SER A 103 -6.34 -15.49 -0.52
CA SER A 103 -7.50 -15.97 0.22
C SER A 103 -8.59 -14.88 0.25
N VAL A 104 -9.85 -15.28 0.18
CA VAL A 104 -10.99 -14.34 0.18
C VAL A 104 -11.88 -14.62 1.39
N TYR A 105 -12.28 -13.55 2.09
CA TYR A 105 -13.11 -13.59 3.28
C TYR A 105 -14.38 -12.74 3.10
N ASP A 106 -15.46 -13.12 3.78
CA ASP A 106 -16.66 -12.27 3.90
C ASP A 106 -16.46 -11.13 4.92
N ALA A 107 -17.45 -10.25 5.01
CA ALA A 107 -17.45 -9.11 5.93
C ALA A 107 -17.41 -9.49 7.44
N THR A 108 -17.55 -10.77 7.78
CA THR A 108 -17.47 -11.28 9.16
C THR A 108 -16.18 -12.07 9.44
N GLY A 109 -15.30 -12.20 8.43
CA GLY A 109 -14.04 -12.91 8.55
C GLY A 109 -14.13 -14.41 8.26
N ASN A 110 -15.26 -14.91 7.73
CA ASN A 110 -15.34 -16.31 7.30
C ASN A 110 -14.62 -16.48 5.97
N LEU A 111 -13.80 -17.53 5.88
CA LEU A 111 -13.08 -17.90 4.67
C LEU A 111 -14.08 -18.36 3.59
N LEU A 112 -14.04 -17.70 2.43
CA LEU A 112 -14.86 -18.04 1.26
C LEU A 112 -14.05 -18.80 0.21
N ILE A 113 -12.81 -18.40 -0.02
CA ILE A 113 -11.89 -18.98 -1.00
C ILE A 113 -10.54 -19.15 -0.30
N ASP A 114 -10.01 -20.37 -0.35
CA ASP A 114 -8.79 -20.74 0.34
C ASP A 114 -7.64 -20.93 -0.63
N ASP A 115 -6.53 -20.28 -0.35
CA ASP A 115 -5.18 -20.47 -0.92
C ASP A 115 -5.13 -20.67 -2.44
N VAL A 116 -5.67 -19.73 -3.22
CA VAL A 116 -5.49 -19.72 -4.68
C VAL A 116 -4.06 -19.29 -5.01
N VAL A 117 -3.34 -20.12 -5.75
CA VAL A 117 -1.98 -19.82 -6.19
C VAL A 117 -2.01 -18.78 -7.30
N LEU A 118 -1.50 -17.58 -7.01
CA LEU A 118 -1.40 -16.49 -7.97
C LEU A 118 -0.17 -16.60 -8.86
N THR A 119 0.93 -17.10 -8.32
CA THR A 119 2.21 -17.17 -9.06
C THR A 119 2.85 -18.53 -8.81
N THR A 120 3.51 -19.11 -9.83
CA THR A 120 4.07 -20.46 -9.79
C THR A 120 5.58 -20.53 -9.92
N ALA A 121 6.27 -19.41 -10.07
CA ALA A 121 7.72 -19.36 -10.24
C ALA A 121 8.29 -18.06 -9.66
N GLY A 122 9.45 -18.17 -9.04
CA GLY A 122 10.21 -17.04 -8.55
C GLY A 122 10.09 -16.81 -7.03
N LYS A 123 10.99 -16.03 -6.48
CA LYS A 123 10.89 -15.51 -5.11
C LYS A 123 9.96 -14.30 -5.14
N ASN A 124 8.68 -14.55 -5.01
CA ASN A 124 7.66 -13.51 -5.02
C ASN A 124 7.67 -12.77 -3.69
N LEU A 125 8.33 -11.65 -3.68
CA LEU A 125 8.43 -10.78 -2.53
C LEU A 125 7.46 -9.60 -2.73
N GLU A 126 6.75 -9.20 -1.67
CA GLU A 126 5.88 -8.02 -1.63
C GLU A 126 4.77 -8.05 -2.69
N ILE A 127 3.81 -8.95 -2.50
CA ILE A 127 2.64 -9.00 -3.38
C ILE A 127 1.66 -7.90 -2.99
N ARG A 128 1.17 -7.18 -4.01
CA ARG A 128 0.09 -6.20 -3.89
C ARG A 128 -1.07 -6.59 -4.80
N ILE A 129 -2.24 -6.11 -4.46
CA ILE A 129 -3.45 -6.34 -5.25
C ILE A 129 -4.30 -5.09 -5.24
N ALA A 130 -4.95 -4.77 -6.35
CA ALA A 130 -5.93 -3.70 -6.46
C ALA A 130 -7.13 -4.13 -7.28
N GLU A 131 -8.32 -3.65 -6.94
CA GLU A 131 -9.51 -3.78 -7.76
C GLU A 131 -9.45 -2.76 -8.90
N VAL A 132 -9.68 -3.24 -10.14
CA VAL A 132 -9.67 -2.40 -11.35
C VAL A 132 -11.05 -2.29 -12.01
N GLY A 133 -12.10 -2.72 -11.31
CA GLY A 133 -13.49 -2.69 -11.78
C GLY A 133 -13.92 -3.97 -12.49
N ASP A 134 -15.24 -4.10 -12.74
CA ASP A 134 -15.83 -5.24 -13.45
C ASP A 134 -15.45 -6.62 -12.85
N ASN A 135 -15.32 -6.72 -11.52
CA ASN A 135 -14.86 -7.92 -10.82
C ASN A 135 -13.48 -8.41 -11.30
N ARG A 136 -12.61 -7.48 -11.69
CA ARG A 136 -11.22 -7.73 -12.07
C ARG A 136 -10.28 -7.11 -11.06
N PHE A 137 -9.17 -7.78 -10.84
CA PHE A 137 -8.11 -7.39 -9.92
C PHE A 137 -6.76 -7.54 -10.60
N VAL A 138 -5.83 -6.69 -10.25
CA VAL A 138 -4.43 -6.80 -10.68
C VAL A 138 -3.59 -7.12 -9.46
N ALA A 139 -2.95 -8.28 -9.48
CA ALA A 139 -1.90 -8.62 -8.53
C ALA A 139 -0.53 -8.25 -9.12
N SER A 140 0.33 -7.61 -8.33
CA SER A 140 1.71 -7.26 -8.71
C SER A 140 2.71 -7.84 -7.71
N TRP A 141 3.90 -8.18 -8.17
CA TRP A 141 5.01 -8.69 -7.36
C TRP A 141 6.35 -8.42 -8.04
N PHE A 142 7.45 -8.53 -7.29
CA PHE A 142 8.74 -8.59 -7.95
C PHE A 142 9.35 -10.00 -7.88
N ASP A 143 10.07 -10.37 -8.92
CA ASP A 143 10.74 -11.66 -9.07
C ASP A 143 12.25 -11.46 -9.14
N SER A 144 12.98 -12.07 -8.20
CA SER A 144 14.44 -11.97 -8.07
C SER A 144 15.19 -13.19 -8.66
N ASN A 145 14.54 -14.01 -9.49
CA ASN A 145 15.10 -15.25 -10.00
C ASN A 145 16.02 -15.10 -11.22
N ASN A 146 16.14 -13.92 -11.78
CA ASN A 146 17.03 -13.73 -12.91
C ASN A 146 18.46 -13.33 -12.47
N SER A 147 19.45 -13.62 -13.30
CA SER A 147 20.87 -13.35 -12.98
C SER A 147 21.29 -11.90 -13.17
N VAL A 148 20.38 -11.02 -13.56
CA VAL A 148 20.65 -9.60 -13.89
C VAL A 148 19.97 -8.60 -12.96
N GLY A 149 19.08 -9.07 -12.09
CA GLY A 149 18.34 -8.24 -11.14
C GLY A 149 16.95 -8.81 -10.82
N SER A 150 16.10 -8.01 -10.22
CA SER A 150 14.69 -8.31 -10.01
C SER A 150 13.81 -7.53 -10.98
N GLU A 151 12.67 -8.10 -11.36
CA GLU A 151 11.73 -7.55 -12.33
C GLU A 151 10.35 -7.44 -11.72
N ILE A 152 9.53 -6.51 -12.21
CA ILE A 152 8.15 -6.33 -11.78
C ILE A 152 7.20 -7.10 -12.70
N TYR A 153 6.46 -8.00 -12.11
CA TYR A 153 5.43 -8.79 -12.77
C TYR A 153 4.06 -8.55 -12.16
N GLY A 154 3.05 -8.97 -12.88
CA GLY A 154 1.70 -9.04 -12.35
C GLY A 154 0.80 -9.92 -13.18
N ARG A 155 -0.46 -10.02 -12.74
CA ARG A 155 -1.49 -10.82 -13.40
C ARG A 155 -2.85 -10.21 -13.16
N ILE A 156 -3.70 -10.24 -14.17
CA ILE A 156 -5.10 -9.89 -14.04
C ILE A 156 -5.87 -11.16 -13.65
N ILE A 157 -6.66 -11.07 -12.61
CA ILE A 157 -7.49 -12.15 -12.06
C ILE A 157 -8.93 -11.68 -11.89
N ASP A 158 -9.85 -12.61 -11.73
CA ASP A 158 -11.22 -12.32 -11.30
C ASP A 158 -11.39 -12.40 -9.76
N GLY A 159 -12.59 -12.12 -9.26
CA GLY A 159 -12.90 -12.14 -7.83
C GLY A 159 -12.84 -13.53 -7.17
N SER A 160 -12.64 -14.59 -7.94
CA SER A 160 -12.37 -15.95 -7.44
C SER A 160 -10.87 -16.27 -7.39
N GLY A 161 -10.02 -15.38 -7.93
CA GLY A 161 -8.59 -15.60 -8.11
C GLY A 161 -8.24 -16.35 -9.39
N GLU A 162 -9.21 -16.64 -10.25
CA GLU A 162 -8.97 -17.25 -11.57
C GLU A 162 -8.22 -16.27 -12.47
N SER A 163 -7.18 -16.76 -13.14
CA SER A 163 -6.35 -15.94 -14.04
C SER A 163 -7.10 -15.55 -15.30
N ILE A 164 -7.22 -14.25 -15.55
CA ILE A 164 -7.74 -13.68 -16.80
C ILE A 164 -6.61 -13.50 -17.81
N SER A 165 -5.41 -13.11 -17.35
CA SER A 165 -4.22 -12.97 -18.18
C SER A 165 -3.15 -14.02 -17.87
N ALA A 166 -2.15 -14.14 -18.73
CA ALA A 166 -0.84 -14.69 -18.37
C ALA A 166 -0.10 -13.70 -17.45
N ASP A 167 1.10 -14.07 -16.98
CA ASP A 167 1.98 -13.13 -16.30
C ASP A 167 2.39 -12.00 -17.26
N LEU A 168 2.26 -10.77 -16.78
CA LEU A 168 2.60 -9.54 -17.47
C LEU A 168 3.88 -9.01 -16.84
N GLN A 169 4.84 -8.58 -17.64
CA GLN A 169 6.00 -7.83 -17.16
C GLN A 169 5.67 -6.35 -17.23
N PHE A 170 5.73 -5.65 -16.10
CA PHE A 170 5.35 -4.25 -16.02
C PHE A 170 6.52 -3.31 -16.36
N ASN A 171 7.73 -3.62 -15.90
CA ASN A 171 8.91 -2.86 -16.28
C ASN A 171 9.40 -3.26 -17.67
N SER A 172 9.91 -2.30 -18.40
CA SER A 172 10.52 -2.49 -19.74
C SER A 172 12.05 -2.57 -19.68
N THR A 173 12.65 -1.99 -18.65
CA THR A 173 14.09 -1.99 -18.41
C THR A 173 14.46 -3.21 -17.57
N ALA A 174 15.09 -4.21 -18.21
CA ALA A 174 15.46 -5.48 -17.59
C ALA A 174 16.89 -5.47 -17.01
N LEU A 175 17.37 -4.33 -16.53
CA LEU A 175 18.69 -4.21 -15.90
C LEU A 175 18.53 -3.80 -14.45
N TYR A 176 19.34 -4.44 -13.57
CA TYR A 176 19.41 -4.14 -12.15
C TYR A 176 18.12 -4.48 -11.37
N ASN A 177 17.93 -3.92 -10.19
CA ASN A 177 16.86 -4.31 -9.28
C ASN A 177 15.61 -3.43 -9.42
N GLN A 178 14.47 -4.06 -9.65
CA GLN A 178 13.14 -3.48 -9.63
C GLN A 178 12.37 -4.08 -8.46
N GLN A 179 11.88 -3.27 -7.51
CA GLN A 179 11.35 -3.76 -6.24
C GLN A 179 10.17 -2.93 -5.73
N ALA A 180 9.51 -3.40 -4.65
CA ALA A 180 8.43 -2.71 -3.96
C ALA A 180 7.33 -2.19 -4.90
N PRO A 181 6.69 -3.05 -5.71
CA PRO A 181 5.60 -2.63 -6.57
C PRO A 181 4.36 -2.28 -5.74
N GLU A 182 3.68 -1.22 -6.14
CA GLU A 182 2.34 -0.87 -5.70
C GLU A 182 1.45 -0.71 -6.94
N VAL A 183 0.15 -1.00 -6.80
CA VAL A 183 -0.80 -0.98 -7.90
C VAL A 183 -2.10 -0.29 -7.48
N VAL A 184 -2.71 0.46 -8.39
CA VAL A 184 -4.02 1.08 -8.18
C VAL A 184 -4.88 0.99 -9.44
N GLY A 185 -6.18 0.74 -9.24
CA GLY A 185 -7.17 0.80 -10.32
C GLY A 185 -7.45 2.24 -10.76
N LEU A 186 -7.61 2.43 -12.06
CA LEU A 186 -8.03 3.67 -12.68
C LEU A 186 -9.44 3.49 -13.27
N LYS A 187 -9.98 4.53 -13.89
CA LYS A 187 -11.25 4.44 -14.60
C LYS A 187 -11.17 3.47 -15.77
N ASP A 188 -12.32 2.94 -16.16
CA ASP A 188 -12.51 2.05 -17.31
C ASP A 188 -11.73 0.72 -17.23
N GLY A 189 -11.33 0.33 -16.02
CA GLY A 189 -10.58 -0.90 -15.78
C GLY A 189 -9.08 -0.79 -16.06
N ASN A 190 -8.59 0.39 -16.43
CA ASN A 190 -7.17 0.67 -16.53
C ASN A 190 -6.52 0.64 -15.15
N PHE A 191 -5.19 0.61 -15.08
CA PHE A 191 -4.47 0.61 -13.82
C PHE A 191 -3.10 1.26 -13.95
N ALA A 192 -2.54 1.67 -12.82
CA ALA A 192 -1.18 2.17 -12.72
C ALA A 192 -0.37 1.29 -11.76
N VAL A 193 0.88 1.07 -12.10
CA VAL A 193 1.88 0.38 -11.27
C VAL A 193 3.01 1.34 -11.01
N VAL A 194 3.46 1.42 -9.76
CA VAL A 194 4.64 2.17 -9.32
C VAL A 194 5.61 1.24 -8.64
N TRP A 195 6.89 1.46 -8.80
CA TRP A 195 7.95 0.67 -8.15
C TRP A 195 9.22 1.50 -7.92
N GLN A 196 10.11 1.01 -7.10
CA GLN A 196 11.46 1.54 -6.97
C GLN A 196 12.40 0.79 -7.93
N SER A 197 13.23 1.53 -8.65
CA SER A 197 14.10 1.04 -9.73
C SER A 197 15.53 1.47 -9.51
N ASP A 198 16.46 0.53 -9.45
CA ASP A 198 17.88 0.80 -9.61
C ASP A 198 18.14 0.97 -11.10
N THR A 199 18.30 2.21 -11.55
CA THR A 199 18.40 2.54 -12.97
C THR A 199 19.85 2.49 -13.51
N ASP A 200 20.84 2.49 -12.64
CA ASP A 200 22.26 2.61 -13.01
C ASP A 200 23.20 1.55 -12.39
N GLY A 201 22.66 0.66 -11.55
CA GLY A 201 23.43 -0.41 -10.90
C GLY A 201 24.26 0.03 -9.69
N THR A 202 23.93 1.18 -9.12
CA THR A 202 24.60 1.71 -7.93
C THR A 202 23.89 1.36 -6.64
N GLU A 203 22.77 0.64 -6.72
CA GLU A 203 21.82 0.36 -5.62
C GLU A 203 21.18 1.65 -5.06
N THR A 204 21.15 2.73 -5.86
CA THR A 204 20.35 3.91 -5.61
C THR A 204 19.09 3.84 -6.46
N TYR A 205 17.95 4.03 -5.82
CA TYR A 205 16.64 3.81 -6.45
C TYR A 205 15.98 5.12 -6.86
N ASP A 206 15.30 5.09 -8.00
CA ASP A 206 14.31 6.07 -8.43
C ASP A 206 12.91 5.50 -8.35
N ILE A 207 11.88 6.35 -8.29
CA ILE A 207 10.48 5.95 -8.35
C ILE A 207 10.01 6.01 -9.79
N ILE A 208 9.58 4.87 -10.30
CA ILE A 208 9.08 4.70 -11.67
C ILE A 208 7.60 4.32 -11.62
N ALA A 209 6.81 4.90 -12.50
CA ALA A 209 5.42 4.50 -12.73
C ALA A 209 5.17 4.17 -14.20
N ARG A 210 4.16 3.35 -14.45
CA ARG A 210 3.66 3.03 -15.79
C ARG A 210 2.17 2.76 -15.74
N LEU A 211 1.45 3.19 -16.78
CA LEU A 211 0.02 3.02 -16.90
C LEU A 211 -0.29 1.92 -17.93
N PHE A 212 -1.34 1.16 -17.65
CA PHE A 212 -1.76 0.00 -18.42
C PHE A 212 -3.27 0.07 -18.69
N ASP A 213 -3.68 -0.46 -19.82
CA ASP A 213 -5.09 -0.68 -20.09
C ASP A 213 -5.63 -1.92 -19.35
N ARG A 214 -6.94 -2.12 -19.45
CA ARG A 214 -7.65 -3.21 -18.79
C ARG A 214 -7.23 -4.62 -19.25
N GLU A 215 -6.54 -4.74 -20.37
CA GLU A 215 -5.98 -5.98 -20.92
C GLU A 215 -4.54 -6.20 -20.44
N GLY A 216 -3.90 -5.17 -19.86
CA GLY A 216 -2.51 -5.17 -19.38
C GLY A 216 -1.50 -4.72 -20.41
N ASP A 217 -1.95 -4.12 -21.51
CA ASP A 217 -1.08 -3.49 -22.48
C ASP A 217 -0.66 -2.10 -21.99
N ALA A 218 0.61 -1.74 -22.15
CA ALA A 218 1.13 -0.47 -21.64
C ALA A 218 0.57 0.73 -22.43
N ILE A 219 -0.02 1.68 -21.71
CA ILE A 219 -0.52 2.97 -22.25
C ILE A 219 0.63 3.97 -22.37
N THR A 220 1.56 3.95 -21.40
CA THR A 220 2.71 4.88 -21.35
C THR A 220 4.03 4.14 -21.44
N ASP A 221 5.11 4.87 -21.74
CA ASP A 221 6.45 4.47 -21.37
C ASP A 221 6.64 4.54 -19.86
N GLU A 222 7.77 4.09 -19.34
CA GLU A 222 8.17 4.29 -17.94
C GLU A 222 8.34 5.79 -17.65
N ILE A 223 7.76 6.25 -16.54
CA ILE A 223 7.73 7.64 -16.10
C ILE A 223 8.55 7.75 -14.83
N ILE A 224 9.60 8.54 -14.83
CA ILE A 224 10.37 8.87 -13.62
C ILE A 224 9.54 9.88 -12.81
N ILE A 225 9.23 9.54 -11.58
CA ILE A 225 8.34 10.33 -10.72
C ILE A 225 9.13 11.36 -9.91
N ASN A 226 10.29 10.98 -9.38
CA ASN A 226 11.14 11.88 -8.61
C ASN A 226 11.94 12.80 -9.56
N GLU A 227 11.95 14.09 -9.26
CA GLU A 227 12.76 15.08 -10.01
C GLU A 227 14.23 15.04 -9.61
N ILE A 228 14.52 14.63 -8.38
CA ILE A 228 15.87 14.57 -7.81
C ILE A 228 16.27 13.10 -7.71
N THR A 229 17.35 12.76 -8.36
CA THR A 229 17.92 11.40 -8.38
C THR A 229 19.09 11.24 -7.39
N LEU A 230 19.34 12.24 -6.54
CA LEU A 230 20.34 12.18 -5.48
C LEU A 230 19.75 11.47 -4.26
N GLY A 231 20.48 10.52 -3.71
CA GLY A 231 20.02 9.69 -2.60
C GLY A 231 19.05 8.58 -3.08
N GLU A 232 18.51 7.86 -2.13
CA GLU A 232 17.58 6.77 -2.40
C GLU A 232 16.13 7.26 -2.42
N GLN A 233 15.38 6.84 -3.44
CA GLN A 233 13.95 7.04 -3.55
C GLN A 233 13.29 5.67 -3.41
N THR A 234 12.57 5.42 -2.31
CA THR A 234 12.15 4.06 -1.94
C THR A 234 10.73 4.02 -1.37
N LYS A 235 10.18 2.81 -1.26
CA LYS A 235 8.89 2.54 -0.61
C LYS A 235 7.76 3.40 -1.17
N PRO A 236 7.47 3.34 -2.47
CA PRO A 236 6.36 4.09 -3.04
C PRO A 236 5.03 3.62 -2.48
N SER A 237 4.07 4.53 -2.42
CA SER A 237 2.65 4.26 -2.20
C SER A 237 1.85 5.03 -3.22
N ILE A 238 0.72 4.49 -3.68
CA ILE A 238 -0.08 5.06 -4.76
C ILE A 238 -1.56 5.05 -4.40
N ALA A 239 -2.27 6.13 -4.74
CA ALA A 239 -3.72 6.24 -4.63
C ALA A 239 -4.27 7.12 -5.75
N THR A 240 -5.59 7.06 -5.98
CA THR A 240 -6.30 7.90 -6.95
C THR A 240 -7.29 8.81 -6.27
N SER A 241 -7.38 10.06 -6.71
CA SER A 241 -8.37 11.02 -6.22
C SER A 241 -9.67 10.97 -7.03
N SER A 242 -10.74 11.57 -6.50
CA SER A 242 -12.01 11.74 -7.24
C SER A 242 -11.89 12.67 -8.45
N SER A 243 -10.83 13.48 -8.54
CA SER A 243 -10.54 14.39 -9.65
C SER A 243 -9.74 13.73 -10.80
N ASP A 244 -9.65 12.41 -10.84
CA ASP A 244 -8.92 11.64 -11.85
C ASP A 244 -7.40 11.91 -11.84
N GLU A 245 -6.85 12.00 -10.65
CA GLU A 245 -5.42 12.18 -10.44
C GLU A 245 -4.84 10.97 -9.72
N ILE A 246 -3.61 10.64 -10.08
CA ILE A 246 -2.81 9.60 -9.43
C ILE A 246 -1.82 10.32 -8.52
N VAL A 247 -1.89 10.05 -7.22
CA VAL A 247 -0.92 10.54 -6.23
C VAL A 247 0.03 9.42 -5.89
N ILE A 248 1.32 9.70 -6.00
CA ILE A 248 2.40 8.80 -5.63
C ILE A 248 3.22 9.49 -4.54
N ALA A 249 3.36 8.84 -3.40
CA ALA A 249 4.23 9.28 -2.32
C ALA A 249 5.35 8.26 -2.11
N TRP A 250 6.50 8.72 -1.63
CA TRP A 250 7.66 7.86 -1.40
C TRP A 250 8.57 8.44 -0.31
N GLN A 251 9.45 7.60 0.19
CA GLN A 251 10.52 7.96 1.10
C GLN A 251 11.76 8.35 0.32
N THR A 252 12.44 9.44 0.76
CA THR A 252 13.73 9.86 0.22
C THR A 252 14.72 10.14 1.34
N ASN A 253 16.01 9.97 1.06
CA ASN A 253 17.10 10.36 1.97
C ASN A 253 18.09 11.38 1.36
N GLU A 254 17.68 12.11 0.32
CA GLU A 254 18.52 13.06 -0.41
C GLU A 254 19.23 14.10 0.48
N THR A 255 18.60 14.50 1.57
CA THR A 255 19.15 15.47 2.53
C THR A 255 19.99 14.84 3.65
N GLY A 256 20.11 13.51 3.65
CA GLY A 256 20.77 12.73 4.69
C GLY A 256 19.87 12.36 5.87
N VAL A 257 18.58 12.73 5.81
CA VAL A 257 17.52 12.30 6.71
C VAL A 257 16.34 11.79 5.88
N ASN A 258 15.56 10.87 6.45
CA ASN A 258 14.41 10.33 5.73
C ASN A 258 13.25 11.33 5.73
N GLU A 259 12.78 11.66 4.54
CA GLU A 259 11.65 12.56 4.27
C GLU A 259 10.59 11.81 3.44
N VAL A 260 9.36 12.28 3.48
CA VAL A 260 8.29 11.85 2.58
C VAL A 260 8.00 12.93 1.57
N LEU A 261 8.10 12.57 0.30
CA LEU A 261 7.71 13.39 -0.84
C LEU A 261 6.47 12.79 -1.52
N TYR A 262 5.78 13.60 -2.33
CA TYR A 262 4.76 13.12 -3.24
C TYR A 262 4.77 13.90 -4.56
N GLN A 263 4.19 13.29 -5.58
CA GLN A 263 3.97 13.83 -6.92
C GLN A 263 2.59 13.41 -7.42
N THR A 264 2.03 14.20 -8.32
CA THR A 264 0.71 13.95 -8.92
C THR A 264 0.83 13.81 -10.44
N LEU A 265 0.13 12.80 -10.99
CA LEU A 265 -0.02 12.58 -12.43
C LEU A 265 -1.50 12.66 -12.82
N ASP A 266 -1.78 13.04 -14.07
CA ASP A 266 -3.09 12.75 -14.67
C ASP A 266 -3.18 11.30 -15.18
N PHE A 267 -4.38 10.86 -15.59
CA PHE A 267 -4.58 9.52 -16.13
C PHE A 267 -4.00 9.30 -17.53
N ASP A 268 -3.40 10.32 -18.14
CA ASP A 268 -2.56 10.19 -19.34
C ASP A 268 -1.07 9.98 -18.98
N GLY A 269 -0.72 9.99 -17.70
CA GLY A 269 0.65 9.84 -17.20
C GLY A 269 1.48 11.13 -17.22
N ARG A 270 0.85 12.31 -17.30
CA ARG A 270 1.59 13.58 -17.28
C ARG A 270 1.76 14.06 -15.84
N LEU A 271 2.98 14.40 -15.47
CA LEU A 271 3.29 15.06 -14.20
C LEU A 271 2.61 16.42 -14.13
N LYS A 272 1.89 16.70 -13.05
CA LYS A 272 1.11 17.94 -12.86
C LYS A 272 1.88 19.04 -12.12
N SER A 273 2.78 18.66 -11.23
CA SER A 273 3.54 19.61 -10.40
C SER A 273 4.96 19.07 -10.18
N GLY A 274 5.82 19.86 -9.56
CA GLY A 274 7.07 19.37 -9.00
C GLY A 274 6.85 18.58 -7.70
N ASN A 275 7.91 17.92 -7.23
CA ASN A 275 7.90 17.18 -5.98
C ASN A 275 7.49 18.07 -4.80
N LYS A 276 6.60 17.59 -3.97
CA LYS A 276 6.11 18.28 -2.77
C LYS A 276 6.46 17.48 -1.52
N LYS A 277 6.80 18.19 -0.43
CA LYS A 277 7.12 17.57 0.87
C LYS A 277 5.84 17.33 1.68
N LEU A 278 5.66 16.11 2.18
CA LEU A 278 4.63 15.76 3.16
C LEU A 278 5.14 15.88 4.59
N SER A 279 6.37 15.49 4.87
CA SER A 279 6.98 15.39 6.20
C SER A 279 7.38 16.75 6.78
N ILE A 280 6.47 17.70 6.71
CA ILE A 280 6.59 19.05 7.31
C ILE A 280 5.34 19.38 8.13
N ASP A 281 5.53 20.10 9.25
CA ASP A 281 4.43 20.62 10.07
C ASP A 281 3.81 21.89 9.45
N ASP A 282 2.82 22.46 10.13
CA ASP A 282 2.11 23.66 9.69
C ASP A 282 2.98 24.93 9.68
N ASN A 283 4.15 24.89 10.29
CA ASN A 283 5.14 25.98 10.27
C ASN A 283 6.21 25.76 9.20
N GLY A 284 6.14 24.63 8.48
CA GLY A 284 7.15 24.20 7.50
C GLY A 284 8.39 23.55 8.12
N GLU A 285 8.33 23.19 9.41
CA GLU A 285 9.41 22.50 10.09
C GLU A 285 9.36 20.99 9.81
N PHE A 286 10.52 20.39 9.66
CA PHE A 286 10.67 18.97 9.38
C PHE A 286 10.23 18.09 10.56
N VAL A 287 9.43 17.05 10.29
CA VAL A 287 8.88 16.13 11.31
C VAL A 287 9.35 14.67 11.13
N GLY A 288 10.28 14.39 10.20
CA GLY A 288 10.67 13.04 9.86
C GLY A 288 9.70 12.38 8.90
N GLY A 289 10.09 11.28 8.28
CA GLY A 289 9.18 10.54 7.40
C GLY A 289 9.74 9.25 6.86
N GLU A 290 9.07 8.15 7.24
CA GLU A 290 9.30 6.79 6.72
C GLU A 290 7.97 6.09 6.48
N ASP A 291 8.00 5.02 5.70
CA ASP A 291 6.91 4.06 5.50
C ASP A 291 5.55 4.72 5.22
N VAL A 292 5.54 5.65 4.23
CA VAL A 292 4.32 6.36 3.83
C VAL A 292 3.30 5.39 3.23
N THR A 293 2.04 5.58 3.59
CA THR A 293 0.90 4.88 2.98
C THR A 293 -0.18 5.90 2.60
N LEU A 294 -0.81 5.67 1.46
CA LEU A 294 -1.89 6.50 0.93
C LEU A 294 -3.21 5.73 0.95
N THR A 295 -4.29 6.44 1.18
CA THR A 295 -5.65 5.94 0.96
C THR A 295 -6.53 7.04 0.38
N THR A 296 -7.61 6.64 -0.30
CA THR A 296 -8.63 7.56 -0.79
C THR A 296 -9.80 7.53 0.19
N SER A 297 -10.16 8.69 0.73
CA SER A 297 -11.35 8.85 1.56
C SER A 297 -12.65 8.77 0.74
N GLU A 298 -13.79 8.61 1.41
CA GLU A 298 -15.10 8.48 0.74
C GLU A 298 -15.44 9.70 -0.13
N ASP A 299 -15.04 10.90 0.30
CA ASP A 299 -15.20 12.15 -0.45
C ASP A 299 -14.17 12.31 -1.58
N GLY A 300 -13.29 11.33 -1.77
CA GLY A 300 -12.31 11.25 -2.86
C GLY A 300 -11.03 12.04 -2.63
N HIS A 301 -10.79 12.52 -1.42
CA HIS A 301 -9.51 13.11 -1.04
C HIS A 301 -8.46 12.02 -0.74
N ILE A 302 -7.20 12.35 -0.92
CA ILE A 302 -6.09 11.48 -0.58
C ILE A 302 -5.62 11.79 0.84
N VAL A 303 -5.51 10.76 1.66
CA VAL A 303 -4.92 10.85 3.01
C VAL A 303 -3.62 10.07 3.00
N ALA A 304 -2.55 10.74 3.42
CA ALA A 304 -1.25 10.12 3.66
C ALA A 304 -1.07 9.88 5.16
N ALA A 305 -0.48 8.75 5.52
CA ALA A 305 0.02 8.48 6.85
C ALA A 305 1.46 7.98 6.77
N TRP A 306 2.29 8.35 7.73
CA TRP A 306 3.69 7.93 7.80
C TRP A 306 4.16 7.92 9.25
N ASP A 307 5.27 7.26 9.52
CA ASP A 307 5.94 7.35 10.81
C ASP A 307 7.25 8.13 10.71
N ASP A 308 7.77 8.55 11.85
CA ASP A 308 9.12 9.07 11.97
C ASP A 308 10.04 8.00 12.61
N GLN A 309 11.35 8.22 12.53
CA GLN A 309 12.34 7.28 13.12
C GLN A 309 12.25 7.20 14.65
N THR A 310 11.41 8.02 15.29
CA THR A 310 11.23 8.03 16.75
C THR A 310 9.96 7.31 17.20
N GLY A 311 9.13 6.85 16.26
CA GLY A 311 7.91 6.08 16.49
C GLY A 311 6.65 6.94 16.67
N ASN A 312 6.68 8.21 16.23
CA ASN A 312 5.45 8.98 16.10
C ASN A 312 4.80 8.68 14.75
N ILE A 313 3.47 8.64 14.71
CA ILE A 313 2.67 8.48 13.50
C ILE A 313 1.98 9.79 13.18
N TYR A 314 2.09 10.20 11.93
CA TYR A 314 1.46 11.40 11.39
C TYR A 314 0.49 11.06 10.29
N ALA A 315 -0.50 11.93 10.09
CA ALA A 315 -1.38 11.88 8.93
C ALA A 315 -1.65 13.29 8.40
N LYS A 316 -1.89 13.38 7.09
CA LYS A 316 -2.19 14.62 6.40
C LYS A 316 -3.10 14.37 5.21
N ASN A 317 -4.08 15.26 5.02
CA ASN A 317 -4.90 15.26 3.82
C ASN A 317 -4.16 15.98 2.69
N ILE A 318 -4.05 15.35 1.53
CA ILE A 318 -3.50 15.94 0.31
C ILE A 318 -4.67 16.52 -0.48
N ASN A 319 -4.93 17.83 -0.33
CA ASN A 319 -5.96 18.51 -1.09
C ASN A 319 -5.34 19.14 -2.35
N GLU A 320 -5.65 18.59 -3.52
CA GLU A 320 -5.07 18.98 -4.80
C GLU A 320 -5.69 20.25 -5.41
N ASN A 321 -6.84 20.70 -4.91
CA ASN A 321 -7.57 21.84 -5.48
C ASN A 321 -6.98 23.22 -5.14
N THR A 322 -5.90 23.30 -4.41
CA THR A 322 -5.22 24.56 -4.11
C THR A 322 -3.79 24.53 -4.62
N GLU A 323 -3.47 25.35 -5.64
CA GLU A 323 -2.10 25.55 -6.14
C GLU A 323 -1.12 26.07 -5.06
N THR A 324 -1.65 26.38 -3.88
CA THR A 324 -0.91 26.91 -2.74
C THR A 324 -1.26 26.06 -1.51
N GLU A 325 -0.32 25.20 -1.16
CA GLU A 325 -0.19 24.51 0.13
C GLU A 325 -1.15 23.33 0.39
N ILE A 326 -0.57 22.25 0.91
CA ILE A 326 -1.24 21.17 1.63
C ILE A 326 -2.03 21.82 2.78
N ASN A 327 -3.32 21.99 2.61
CA ASN A 327 -4.15 22.85 3.46
C ASN A 327 -4.81 22.09 4.63
N SER A 328 -4.28 20.91 5.00
CA SER A 328 -4.68 20.23 6.22
C SER A 328 -3.57 20.33 7.27
N ALA A 329 -3.96 20.67 8.48
CA ALA A 329 -3.07 20.61 9.63
C ALA A 329 -2.46 19.21 9.77
N LEU A 330 -1.19 19.15 10.14
CA LEU A 330 -0.54 17.88 10.43
C LEU A 330 -1.19 17.26 11.67
N LEU A 331 -1.77 16.09 11.52
CA LEU A 331 -2.31 15.30 12.62
C LEU A 331 -1.23 14.37 13.18
N THR A 332 -0.86 14.52 14.44
CA THR A 332 -0.13 13.48 15.17
C THR A 332 -1.12 12.38 15.56
N VAL A 333 -1.08 11.24 14.92
CA VAL A 333 -2.00 10.10 15.16
C VAL A 333 -1.64 9.37 16.45
N SER A 334 -0.36 9.06 16.63
CA SER A 334 0.21 8.41 17.83
C SER A 334 1.57 8.99 18.16
N THR A 335 2.08 8.77 19.37
CA THR A 335 3.40 9.23 19.78
C THR A 335 4.26 8.07 20.28
N ALA A 336 5.58 8.22 20.21
CA ALA A 336 6.54 7.22 20.70
C ALA A 336 6.33 6.82 22.16
N ALA A 337 5.72 7.68 22.96
CA ALA A 337 5.36 7.38 24.36
C ALA A 337 4.23 6.35 24.48
N GLU A 338 3.44 6.17 23.41
CA GLU A 338 2.32 5.22 23.32
C GLU A 338 2.77 3.86 22.75
N GLY A 339 3.98 3.78 22.18
CA GLY A 339 4.60 2.56 21.63
C GLY A 339 5.39 2.86 20.34
N ALA A 340 6.48 2.17 20.12
CA ALA A 340 7.21 2.28 18.85
C ALA A 340 6.42 1.61 17.71
N SER A 341 6.31 2.27 16.55
CA SER A 341 5.71 1.72 15.34
C SER A 341 6.80 1.21 14.39
N ASP A 342 6.58 0.03 13.82
CA ASP A 342 7.47 -0.51 12.78
C ASP A 342 6.91 -0.23 11.37
N ARG A 343 5.63 0.13 11.25
CA ARG A 343 4.94 0.41 10.00
C ARG A 343 3.56 1.00 10.24
N THR A 344 3.18 1.91 9.36
CA THR A 344 1.85 2.54 9.36
C THR A 344 1.00 1.98 8.22
N SER A 345 -0.29 1.79 8.45
CA SER A 345 -1.28 1.48 7.42
C SER A 345 -2.57 2.23 7.70
N ILE A 346 -3.23 2.69 6.65
CA ILE A 346 -4.45 3.49 6.73
C ILE A 346 -5.50 2.97 5.75
N ALA A 347 -6.77 3.00 6.16
CA ALA A 347 -7.91 2.78 5.27
C ALA A 347 -8.99 3.82 5.56
N ALA A 348 -9.72 4.20 4.54
CA ALA A 348 -10.91 5.03 4.69
C ALA A 348 -12.07 4.18 5.19
N LEU A 349 -12.86 4.72 6.12
CA LEU A 349 -14.15 4.18 6.52
C LEU A 349 -15.25 5.05 5.89
N PRO A 350 -16.29 4.45 5.31
CA PRO A 350 -17.42 5.18 4.74
C PRO A 350 -18.30 5.84 5.80
#